data_8cc13723656a9018c889aca58ed04bb3
#
_entry.id   8cc13723656a9018c889aca58ed04bb3
#
_cell.length_a   1.000
_cell.length_b   1.000
_cell.length_c   1.000
_cell.angle_alpha   90.00
_cell.angle_beta   90.00
_cell.angle_gamma   90.00
#
_symmetry.space_group_name_H-M   'P 1'
#
loop_
_entity.id
_entity.type
_entity.pdbx_description
1 polymer ?
#
loop_
_entity_poly.entity_id
_entity_poly.type
_entity_poly.pdbx_seq_one_letter_code
_entity_poly.pdbx_strand_id
1 'polypeptide(L)'
;MARSANQKLKLLYLCQILTQQTDEEHPMTVQELISQLARYDIQAERKSVYDDLDALSRFGVDVQCRKGKHPGWFVGARDFELPELKLLVDAVQSSRFITRRKSDALIRKLEHLASVYQARQLQRQVFVSGRVKVMNESIYFNVDRLHTAIAARRAITFQYFDYDLQIGRASCRE
;
A
#
# COMPACT_ATOMS: atom_id res chain seq x y z
N MET A 1 6.76 28.40 27.23
CA MET A 1 7.45 27.51 26.28
C MET A 1 6.66 27.50 25.00
N ALA A 2 7.25 27.91 23.88
CA ALA A 2 6.60 27.84 22.57
C ALA A 2 6.36 26.36 22.21
N ARG A 3 5.10 25.95 22.03
CA ARG A 3 4.75 24.63 21.51
C ARG A 3 5.29 24.55 20.10
N SER A 4 6.09 23.51 19.77
CA SER A 4 6.52 23.29 18.40
C SER A 4 5.28 23.20 17.49
N ALA A 5 5.38 23.74 16.27
CA ALA A 5 4.24 23.85 15.35
C ALA A 5 3.57 22.48 15.09
N ASN A 6 4.34 21.39 15.15
CA ASN A 6 3.87 20.04 14.86
C ASN A 6 3.45 19.22 16.09
N GLN A 7 3.45 19.80 17.29
CA GLN A 7 3.13 19.03 18.51
C GLN A 7 1.73 18.41 18.50
N LYS A 8 0.76 19.05 17.84
CA LYS A 8 -0.59 18.50 17.68
C LYS A 8 -0.63 17.27 16.76
N LEU A 9 0.35 17.13 15.89
CA LEU A 9 0.46 16.03 14.94
C LEU A 9 1.28 14.85 15.49
N LYS A 10 1.79 14.95 16.73
CA LYS A 10 2.66 13.93 17.33
C LYS A 10 2.07 12.53 17.26
N LEU A 11 0.81 12.37 17.66
CA LEU A 11 0.15 11.06 17.67
C LEU A 11 -0.01 10.49 16.26
N LEU A 12 -0.30 11.34 15.27
CA LEU A 12 -0.43 10.93 13.87
C LEU A 12 0.90 10.48 13.28
N TYR A 13 1.97 11.25 13.54
CA TYR A 13 3.33 10.85 13.11
C TYR A 13 3.80 9.58 13.82
N LEU A 14 3.51 9.44 15.12
CA LEU A 14 3.84 8.22 15.86
C LEU A 14 3.11 7.00 15.26
N CYS A 15 1.83 7.13 14.96
CA CYS A 15 1.04 6.10 14.28
C CYS A 15 1.66 5.75 12.91
N GLN A 16 2.00 6.75 12.11
CA GLN A 16 2.63 6.56 10.81
C GLN A 16 3.99 5.85 10.92
N ILE A 17 4.84 6.27 11.86
CA ILE A 17 6.14 5.62 12.10
C ILE A 17 5.96 4.16 12.45
N LEU A 18 5.07 3.85 13.39
CA LEU A 18 4.79 2.49 13.82
C LEU A 18 4.25 1.64 12.68
N THR A 19 3.27 2.12 11.93
CA THR A 19 2.66 1.36 10.84
C THR A 19 3.59 1.15 9.64
N GLN A 20 4.44 2.12 9.32
CA GLN A 20 5.30 2.05 8.15
C GLN A 20 6.69 1.47 8.45
N GLN A 21 7.26 1.72 9.62
CA GLN A 21 8.67 1.44 9.91
C GLN A 21 8.88 0.32 10.93
N THR A 22 7.82 -0.31 11.44
CA THR A 22 7.97 -1.43 12.37
C THR A 22 7.19 -2.66 11.90
N ASP A 23 7.62 -3.82 12.31
CA ASP A 23 6.95 -5.10 12.24
C ASP A 23 7.49 -6.01 13.35
N GLU A 24 7.00 -7.25 13.43
CA GLU A 24 7.41 -8.21 14.47
C GLU A 24 8.93 -8.46 14.48
N GLU A 25 9.58 -8.45 13.30
CA GLU A 25 11.03 -8.66 13.18
C GLU A 25 11.84 -7.39 13.44
N HIS A 26 11.24 -6.21 13.26
CA HIS A 26 11.87 -4.90 13.35
C HIS A 26 11.13 -3.98 14.34
N PRO A 27 11.07 -4.34 15.64
CA PRO A 27 10.50 -3.46 16.65
C PRO A 27 11.40 -2.25 16.89
N MET A 28 10.82 -1.11 17.29
CA MET A 28 11.55 0.10 17.65
C MET A 28 11.49 0.36 19.16
N THR A 29 12.62 0.73 19.74
CA THR A 29 12.67 1.22 21.14
C THR A 29 12.03 2.60 21.25
N VAL A 30 11.61 2.98 22.46
CA VAL A 30 11.06 4.34 22.72
C VAL A 30 12.07 5.43 22.33
N GLN A 31 13.36 5.19 22.50
CA GLN A 31 14.40 6.14 22.13
C GLN A 31 14.48 6.33 20.61
N GLU A 32 14.35 5.27 19.84
CA GLU A 32 14.28 5.32 18.38
C GLU A 32 13.01 6.03 17.92
N LEU A 33 11.86 5.76 18.53
CA LEU A 33 10.62 6.49 18.23
C LEU A 33 10.75 8.00 18.47
N ILE A 34 11.37 8.40 19.58
CA ILE A 34 11.67 9.81 19.87
C ILE A 34 12.57 10.40 18.79
N SER A 35 13.62 9.67 18.38
CA SER A 35 14.54 10.10 17.33
C SER A 35 13.84 10.24 15.97
N GLN A 36 12.89 9.37 15.66
CA GLN A 36 12.07 9.47 14.44
C GLN A 36 11.12 10.69 14.51
N LEU A 37 10.47 10.94 15.65
CA LEU A 37 9.61 12.10 15.84
C LEU A 37 10.40 13.41 15.71
N ALA A 38 11.64 13.44 16.17
CA ALA A 38 12.51 14.62 16.05
C ALA A 38 12.77 15.01 14.57
N ARG A 39 12.73 14.08 13.62
CA ARG A 39 12.83 14.38 12.18
C ARG A 39 11.66 15.19 11.62
N TYR A 40 10.54 15.20 12.34
CA TYR A 40 9.34 15.98 12.03
C TYR A 40 9.23 17.24 12.91
N ASP A 41 10.34 17.67 13.53
CA ASP A 41 10.40 18.80 14.47
C ASP A 41 9.47 18.63 15.68
N ILE A 42 9.25 17.38 16.10
CA ILE A 42 8.43 17.02 17.26
C ILE A 42 9.34 16.60 18.40
N GLN A 43 9.36 17.39 19.47
CA GLN A 43 10.02 17.02 20.72
C GLN A 43 9.07 16.17 21.57
N ALA A 44 9.51 15.01 21.98
CA ALA A 44 8.74 14.09 22.80
C ALA A 44 9.57 13.58 23.98
N GLU A 45 8.96 13.55 25.16
CA GLU A 45 9.51 12.92 26.34
C GLU A 45 9.11 11.44 26.39
N ARG A 46 9.95 10.62 26.99
CA ARG A 46 9.74 9.19 27.09
C ARG A 46 8.37 8.81 27.69
N LYS A 47 7.96 9.47 28.78
CA LYS A 47 6.66 9.24 29.42
C LYS A 47 5.51 9.56 28.46
N SER A 48 5.58 10.67 27.78
CA SER A 48 4.56 11.09 26.82
C SER A 48 4.44 10.14 25.62
N VAL A 49 5.53 9.47 25.21
CA VAL A 49 5.46 8.45 24.14
C VAL A 49 4.74 7.19 24.62
N TYR A 50 4.93 6.77 25.87
CA TYR A 50 4.17 5.65 26.44
C TYR A 50 2.67 5.94 26.48
N ASP A 51 2.29 7.17 26.91
CA ASP A 51 0.89 7.59 26.94
C ASP A 51 0.27 7.60 25.52
N ASP A 52 1.06 8.02 24.50
CA ASP A 52 0.63 8.02 23.12
C ASP A 52 0.49 6.58 22.56
N LEU A 53 1.40 5.66 22.88
CA LEU A 53 1.31 4.26 22.48
C LEU A 53 0.06 3.59 23.06
N ASP A 54 -0.26 3.87 24.33
CA ASP A 54 -1.49 3.40 24.96
C ASP A 54 -2.74 4.03 24.31
N ALA A 55 -2.69 5.31 23.94
CA ALA A 55 -3.76 5.96 23.22
C ALA A 55 -4.00 5.35 21.82
N LEU A 56 -2.93 5.02 21.07
CA LEU A 56 -3.03 4.33 19.79
C LEU A 56 -3.62 2.93 19.94
N SER A 57 -3.21 2.18 20.97
CA SER A 57 -3.78 0.87 21.26
C SER A 57 -5.28 0.95 21.55
N ARG A 58 -5.71 1.92 22.35
CA ARG A 58 -7.14 2.18 22.62
C ARG A 58 -7.91 2.64 21.38
N PHE A 59 -7.26 3.33 20.45
CA PHE A 59 -7.85 3.74 19.18
C PHE A 59 -8.09 2.56 18.23
N GLY A 60 -7.43 1.41 18.45
CA GLY A 60 -7.58 0.19 17.64
C GLY A 60 -6.35 -0.17 16.81
N VAL A 61 -5.23 0.53 16.96
CA VAL A 61 -3.95 0.10 16.38
C VAL A 61 -3.37 -1.00 17.26
N ASP A 62 -3.07 -2.17 16.70
CA ASP A 62 -2.49 -3.29 17.44
C ASP A 62 -1.02 -3.03 17.79
N VAL A 63 -0.80 -2.15 18.76
CA VAL A 63 0.53 -1.78 19.24
C VAL A 63 1.00 -2.83 20.24
N GLN A 64 2.03 -3.56 19.90
CA GLN A 64 2.63 -4.62 20.72
C GLN A 64 4.02 -4.25 21.20
N CYS A 65 4.39 -4.78 22.39
CA CYS A 65 5.73 -4.62 22.95
C CYS A 65 6.44 -5.96 22.97
N ARG A 66 7.52 -6.07 22.21
CA ARG A 66 8.42 -7.23 22.28
C ARG A 66 9.39 -7.06 23.42
N LYS A 67 9.51 -8.12 24.24
CA LYS A 67 10.51 -8.24 25.33
C LYS A 67 11.61 -9.23 24.89
N GLY A 68 12.82 -9.09 25.39
CA GLY A 68 13.90 -10.04 25.13
C GLY A 68 15.10 -9.43 24.40
N LYS A 69 15.71 -10.18 23.49
CA LYS A 69 17.00 -9.81 22.84
C LYS A 69 16.91 -8.51 22.01
N HIS A 70 15.77 -8.23 21.42
CA HIS A 70 15.49 -7.00 20.65
C HIS A 70 14.18 -6.41 21.16
N PRO A 71 14.20 -5.66 22.27
CA PRO A 71 13.00 -5.11 22.88
C PRO A 71 12.55 -3.89 22.07
N GLY A 72 11.25 -3.70 21.93
CA GLY A 72 10.71 -2.53 21.25
C GLY A 72 9.22 -2.66 20.96
N TRP A 73 8.68 -1.62 20.34
CA TRP A 73 7.28 -1.47 19.99
C TRP A 73 7.10 -1.67 18.49
N PHE A 74 6.02 -2.32 18.11
CA PHE A 74 5.69 -2.58 16.72
C PHE A 74 4.17 -2.74 16.55
N VAL A 75 3.69 -2.65 15.31
CA VAL A 75 2.31 -2.98 14.96
C VAL A 75 2.26 -4.45 14.56
N GLY A 76 1.49 -5.26 15.33
CA GLY A 76 1.31 -6.69 15.10
C GLY A 76 0.31 -6.95 13.97
N ALA A 77 -0.99 -6.79 14.24
CA ALA A 77 -2.02 -7.00 13.24
C ALA A 77 -2.15 -5.80 12.29
N ARG A 78 -2.31 -6.09 11.00
CA ARG A 78 -2.55 -5.12 9.93
C ARG A 78 -3.81 -5.52 9.18
N ASP A 79 -4.39 -4.60 8.40
CA ASP A 79 -5.56 -4.89 7.56
C ASP A 79 -5.30 -6.03 6.56
N PHE A 80 -4.05 -6.15 6.11
CA PHE A 80 -3.60 -7.22 5.23
C PHE A 80 -2.33 -7.87 5.78
N GLU A 81 -2.32 -9.19 5.78
CA GLU A 81 -1.11 -9.98 6.04
C GLU A 81 -0.18 -9.99 4.81
N LEU A 82 1.11 -10.20 5.04
CA LEU A 82 2.09 -10.24 3.95
C LEU A 82 1.76 -11.26 2.84
N PRO A 83 1.28 -12.50 3.14
CA PRO A 83 0.85 -13.44 2.09
C PRO A 83 -0.32 -12.91 1.25
N GLU A 84 -1.28 -12.21 1.85
CA GLU A 84 -2.41 -11.61 1.15
C GLU A 84 -1.96 -10.50 0.21
N LEU A 85 -1.06 -9.62 0.68
CA LEU A 85 -0.45 -8.59 -0.17
C LEU A 85 0.33 -9.19 -1.35
N LYS A 86 1.03 -10.31 -1.16
CA LYS A 86 1.70 -11.04 -2.23
C LYS A 86 0.71 -11.52 -3.29
N LEU A 87 -0.43 -12.09 -2.89
CA LEU A 87 -1.49 -12.51 -3.81
C LEU A 87 -2.08 -11.33 -4.58
N LEU A 88 -2.31 -10.19 -3.91
CA LEU A 88 -2.80 -8.97 -4.56
C LEU A 88 -1.78 -8.42 -5.58
N VAL A 89 -0.50 -8.41 -5.25
CA VAL A 89 0.57 -8.00 -6.18
C VAL A 89 0.61 -8.94 -7.40
N ASP A 90 0.52 -10.25 -7.19
CA ASP A 90 0.50 -11.24 -8.27
C ASP A 90 -0.73 -11.08 -9.16
N ALA A 91 -1.91 -10.80 -8.58
CA ALA A 91 -3.12 -10.52 -9.33
C ALA A 91 -2.99 -9.28 -10.22
N VAL A 92 -2.42 -8.18 -9.69
CA VAL A 92 -2.14 -6.95 -10.45
C VAL A 92 -1.12 -7.21 -11.56
N GLN A 93 -0.07 -7.98 -11.27
CA GLN A 93 0.97 -8.35 -12.24
C GLN A 93 0.44 -9.23 -13.36
N SER A 94 -0.39 -10.21 -13.03
CA SER A 94 -0.94 -11.17 -13.99
C SER A 94 -2.04 -10.57 -14.86
N SER A 95 -2.65 -9.47 -14.45
CA SER A 95 -3.72 -8.81 -15.21
C SER A 95 -3.21 -8.31 -16.55
N ARG A 96 -3.82 -8.79 -17.64
CA ARG A 96 -3.56 -8.33 -19.02
C ARG A 96 -4.23 -6.99 -19.32
N PHE A 97 -5.27 -6.64 -18.56
CA PHE A 97 -6.08 -5.44 -18.80
C PHE A 97 -5.46 -4.16 -18.22
N ILE A 98 -4.42 -4.29 -17.40
CA ILE A 98 -3.78 -3.17 -16.73
C ILE A 98 -2.43 -2.90 -17.41
N THR A 99 -2.18 -1.65 -17.83
CA THR A 99 -0.88 -1.26 -18.38
C THR A 99 0.23 -1.42 -17.35
N ARG A 100 1.47 -1.60 -17.82
CA ARG A 100 2.64 -1.71 -16.92
C ARG A 100 2.72 -0.54 -15.96
N ARG A 101 2.59 0.70 -16.48
CA ARG A 101 2.62 1.93 -15.66
C ARG A 101 1.55 1.93 -14.56
N LYS A 102 0.32 1.50 -14.88
CA LYS A 102 -0.77 1.44 -13.90
C LYS A 102 -0.56 0.32 -12.89
N SER A 103 0.00 -0.82 -13.31
CA SER A 103 0.36 -1.92 -12.40
C SER A 103 1.40 -1.46 -11.38
N ASP A 104 2.48 -0.81 -11.85
CA ASP A 104 3.53 -0.30 -10.96
C ASP A 104 2.97 0.73 -9.95
N ALA A 105 2.05 1.60 -10.40
CA ALA A 105 1.38 2.55 -9.53
C ALA A 105 0.47 1.87 -8.48
N LEU A 106 -0.24 0.80 -8.84
CA LEU A 106 -1.07 0.03 -7.91
C LEU A 106 -0.21 -0.74 -6.90
N ILE A 107 0.87 -1.37 -7.36
CA ILE A 107 1.79 -2.11 -6.49
C ILE A 107 2.40 -1.17 -5.44
N ARG A 108 2.84 0.03 -5.83
CA ARG A 108 3.32 1.02 -4.86
C ARG A 108 2.28 1.38 -3.79
N LYS A 109 1.00 1.43 -4.14
CA LYS A 109 -0.07 1.64 -3.16
C LYS A 109 -0.24 0.45 -2.22
N LEU A 110 -0.13 -0.78 -2.72
CA LEU A 110 -0.16 -1.99 -1.90
C LEU A 110 1.04 -2.07 -0.96
N GLU A 111 2.22 -1.66 -1.42
CA GLU A 111 3.43 -1.57 -0.59
C GLU A 111 3.25 -0.66 0.63
N HIS A 112 2.47 0.42 0.52
CA HIS A 112 2.18 1.31 1.66
C HIS A 112 1.30 0.67 2.75
N LEU A 113 0.65 -0.46 2.49
CA LEU A 113 -0.13 -1.21 3.48
C LEU A 113 0.76 -2.12 4.34
N ALA A 114 2.02 -2.29 3.97
CA ALA A 114 3.01 -3.09 4.67
C ALA A 114 4.07 -2.21 5.36
N SER A 115 4.91 -2.82 6.22
CA SER A 115 6.12 -2.16 6.68
C SER A 115 7.11 -1.97 5.52
N VAL A 116 8.04 -1.03 5.65
CA VAL A 116 9.12 -0.83 4.64
C VAL A 116 9.95 -2.09 4.43
N TYR A 117 10.06 -2.95 5.41
CA TYR A 117 10.80 -4.22 5.34
C TYR A 117 10.01 -5.26 4.55
N GLN A 118 8.72 -5.39 4.81
CA GLN A 118 7.80 -6.28 4.09
C GLN A 118 7.59 -5.79 2.64
N ALA A 119 7.49 -4.47 2.42
CA ALA A 119 7.37 -3.88 1.09
C ALA A 119 8.55 -4.25 0.17
N ARG A 120 9.78 -4.31 0.71
CA ARG A 120 10.96 -4.78 -0.05
C ARG A 120 10.83 -6.24 -0.50
N GLN A 121 10.13 -7.08 0.26
CA GLN A 121 9.86 -8.46 -0.15
C GLN A 121 8.84 -8.51 -1.29
N LEU A 122 7.83 -7.64 -1.27
CA LEU A 122 6.84 -7.51 -2.34
C LEU A 122 7.51 -7.09 -3.66
N GLN A 123 8.44 -6.13 -3.62
CA GLN A 123 9.17 -5.65 -4.81
C GLN A 123 9.99 -6.74 -5.49
N ARG A 124 10.60 -7.64 -4.73
CA ARG A 124 11.42 -8.73 -5.30
C ARG A 124 10.61 -9.75 -6.11
N GLN A 125 9.31 -9.87 -5.87
CA GLN A 125 8.42 -10.79 -6.59
C GLN A 125 7.86 -10.21 -7.89
N VAL A 126 8.03 -8.90 -8.12
CA VAL A 126 7.47 -8.16 -9.26
C VAL A 126 8.09 -8.53 -10.62
N PHE A 127 9.18 -9.29 -10.66
CA PHE A 127 9.87 -9.66 -11.90
C PHE A 127 9.31 -10.97 -12.52
N VAL A 128 8.10 -10.92 -13.07
CA VAL A 128 7.71 -11.91 -14.08
C VAL A 128 8.02 -11.30 -15.45
N SER A 129 9.22 -11.58 -15.97
CA SER A 129 9.62 -11.17 -17.31
C SER A 129 8.73 -11.86 -18.36
N GLY A 130 8.26 -11.09 -19.35
CA GLY A 130 7.66 -11.64 -20.57
C GLY A 130 6.14 -11.61 -20.67
N ARG A 131 5.36 -11.13 -19.70
CA ARG A 131 3.91 -10.96 -19.89
C ARG A 131 3.61 -9.69 -20.71
N VAL A 132 3.07 -9.90 -21.89
CA VAL A 132 2.57 -8.80 -22.74
C VAL A 132 1.38 -8.15 -22.03
N LYS A 133 1.55 -6.90 -21.60
CA LYS A 133 0.48 -6.07 -21.06
C LYS A 133 -0.04 -5.13 -22.14
N VAL A 134 -1.33 -4.82 -22.06
CA VAL A 134 -1.95 -3.88 -22.99
C VAL A 134 -1.34 -2.49 -22.79
N MET A 135 -1.07 -1.79 -23.89
CA MET A 135 -0.51 -0.43 -23.85
C MET A 135 -1.57 0.66 -23.71
N ASN A 136 -2.85 0.32 -23.85
CA ASN A 136 -3.94 1.29 -23.84
C ASN A 136 -4.51 1.50 -22.44
N GLU A 137 -4.30 2.67 -21.85
CA GLU A 137 -4.80 3.04 -20.51
C GLU A 137 -6.33 3.19 -20.47
N SER A 138 -7.01 3.38 -21.61
CA SER A 138 -8.47 3.53 -21.65
C SER A 138 -9.20 2.24 -21.23
N ILE A 139 -8.57 1.08 -21.36
CA ILE A 139 -9.17 -0.22 -21.00
C ILE A 139 -9.56 -0.25 -19.52
N TYR A 140 -8.76 0.32 -18.64
CA TYR A 140 -9.08 0.40 -17.22
C TYR A 140 -10.41 1.13 -16.97
N PHE A 141 -10.61 2.27 -17.62
CA PHE A 141 -11.86 3.03 -17.52
C PHE A 141 -13.03 2.33 -18.20
N ASN A 142 -12.78 1.62 -19.30
CA ASN A 142 -13.83 0.84 -19.97
C ASN A 142 -14.31 -0.31 -19.09
N VAL A 143 -13.42 -1.03 -18.41
CA VAL A 143 -13.79 -2.06 -17.44
C VAL A 143 -14.64 -1.48 -16.30
N ASP A 144 -14.29 -0.32 -15.76
CA ASP A 144 -15.06 0.35 -14.71
C ASP A 144 -16.46 0.74 -15.21
N ARG A 145 -16.57 1.29 -16.43
CA ARG A 145 -17.88 1.60 -17.06
C ARG A 145 -18.73 0.36 -17.27
N LEU A 146 -18.13 -0.77 -17.66
CA LEU A 146 -18.82 -2.06 -17.78
C LEU A 146 -19.39 -2.51 -16.43
N HIS A 147 -18.58 -2.51 -15.38
CA HIS A 147 -19.04 -2.84 -14.03
C HIS A 147 -20.18 -1.93 -13.55
N THR A 148 -20.07 -0.63 -13.81
CA THR A 148 -21.11 0.35 -13.46
C THR A 148 -22.41 0.05 -14.22
N ALA A 149 -22.34 -0.26 -15.52
CA ALA A 149 -23.52 -0.59 -16.33
C ALA A 149 -24.18 -1.91 -15.87
N ILE A 150 -23.36 -2.93 -15.54
CA ILE A 150 -23.85 -4.21 -14.98
C ILE A 150 -24.56 -3.97 -13.65
N ALA A 151 -23.96 -3.23 -12.73
CA ALA A 151 -24.56 -2.90 -11.43
C ALA A 151 -25.88 -2.13 -11.59
N ALA A 152 -25.97 -1.22 -12.56
CA ALA A 152 -27.17 -0.46 -12.89
C ALA A 152 -28.17 -1.23 -13.79
N ARG A 153 -27.89 -2.49 -14.17
CA ARG A 153 -28.67 -3.30 -15.10
C ARG A 153 -29.02 -2.58 -16.42
N ARG A 154 -28.03 -1.83 -16.96
CA ARG A 154 -28.19 -1.09 -18.22
C ARG A 154 -27.53 -1.84 -19.36
N ALA A 155 -28.14 -1.77 -20.55
CA ALA A 155 -27.51 -2.19 -21.78
C ALA A 155 -26.37 -1.23 -22.16
N ILE A 156 -25.34 -1.75 -22.80
CA ILE A 156 -24.20 -1.01 -23.32
C ILE A 156 -24.02 -1.27 -24.79
N THR A 157 -23.52 -0.28 -25.49
CA THR A 157 -23.09 -0.40 -26.89
C THR A 157 -21.60 -0.12 -26.97
N PHE A 158 -20.85 -0.94 -27.68
CA PHE A 158 -19.41 -0.76 -27.88
C PHE A 158 -19.00 -1.22 -29.26
N GLN A 159 -17.89 -0.67 -29.77
CA GLN A 159 -17.26 -1.10 -31.00
C GLN A 159 -16.21 -2.16 -30.67
N TYR A 160 -16.32 -3.32 -31.32
CA TYR A 160 -15.35 -4.40 -31.22
C TYR A 160 -14.42 -4.37 -32.41
N PHE A 161 -13.11 -4.39 -32.15
CA PHE A 161 -12.07 -4.41 -33.19
C PHE A 161 -11.32 -5.74 -33.08
N ASP A 162 -11.25 -6.46 -34.18
CA ASP A 162 -10.38 -7.62 -34.32
C ASP A 162 -9.22 -7.25 -35.25
N TYR A 163 -8.00 -7.67 -34.88
CA TYR A 163 -6.84 -7.48 -35.74
C TYR A 163 -6.64 -8.74 -36.58
N ASP A 164 -6.95 -8.66 -37.87
CA ASP A 164 -6.60 -9.71 -38.81
C ASP A 164 -5.11 -9.63 -39.15
N LEU A 165 -4.36 -10.69 -38.87
CA LEU A 165 -2.91 -10.79 -39.07
C LEU A 165 -2.51 -10.89 -40.55
N GLN A 166 -3.46 -10.77 -41.50
CA GLN A 166 -3.13 -10.55 -42.88
C GLN A 166 -2.60 -9.13 -43.06
N ILE A 167 -1.36 -9.06 -43.46
CA ILE A 167 -0.54 -7.85 -43.65
C ILE A 167 -1.40 -6.64 -44.09
N GLY A 168 -1.64 -5.69 -43.17
CA GLY A 168 -1.99 -4.32 -43.50
C GLY A 168 -3.45 -3.91 -43.49
N ARG A 169 -4.44 -4.68 -42.98
CA ARG A 169 -5.84 -4.21 -42.87
C ARG A 169 -6.48 -4.54 -41.52
N ALA A 170 -6.90 -3.49 -40.82
CA ALA A 170 -7.85 -3.61 -39.71
C ALA A 170 -9.28 -3.61 -40.27
N SER A 171 -10.10 -4.63 -39.96
CA SER A 171 -11.53 -4.63 -40.27
C SER A 171 -12.32 -4.27 -39.01
N CYS A 172 -13.24 -3.32 -39.11
CA CYS A 172 -14.25 -3.04 -38.10
C CYS A 172 -15.48 -3.92 -38.40
N ARG A 173 -15.99 -4.65 -37.41
CA ARG A 173 -17.33 -5.23 -37.44
C ARG A 173 -18.21 -4.47 -36.46
N GLU A 174 -19.30 -3.93 -36.94
CA GLU A 174 -20.38 -3.35 -36.14
C GLU A 174 -21.26 -4.42 -35.51
#